data_c4eea91d5a8bc16cab167a741aabc266
#
_entry.id   c4eea91d5a8bc16cab167a741aabc266
#
_cell.length_a   1.000
_cell.length_b   1.000
_cell.length_c   1.000
_cell.angle_alpha   90.00
_cell.angle_beta   90.00
_cell.angle_gamma   90.00
#
_symmetry.space_group_name_H-M   'P 1'
#
loop_
_entity.id
_entity.type
_entity.pdbx_description
1 polymer ?
#
loop_
_entity_poly.entity_id
_entity_poly.type
_entity_poly.pdbx_seq_one_letter_code
_entity_poly.pdbx_strand_id
1 'polypeptide(L)'
;MAAGARFATGVTVTSSGFFGPSGRFLDGVTNTVEDVKARLGRIELDGLRVLNMEMESSLLFHLAELLGARAGTICPTISNPAGHGAVLDPASLVEQAIDIALAAMHSVA
;
A
#
# COMPACT_ATOMS: atom_id res chain seq x y z
N MET A 1 14.16 -12.85 8.44
CA MET A 1 13.51 -11.52 8.57
C MET A 1 14.53 -10.56 9.14
N ALA A 2 14.63 -9.34 8.59
CA ALA A 2 15.52 -8.33 9.16
C ALA A 2 15.09 -8.06 10.61
N ALA A 3 16.00 -8.30 11.55
CA ALA A 3 15.74 -8.16 12.98
C ALA A 3 15.38 -6.70 13.29
N GLY A 4 14.17 -6.45 13.78
CA GLY A 4 13.72 -5.15 14.25
C GLY A 4 12.74 -4.40 13.32
N ALA A 5 12.45 -4.87 12.12
CA ALA A 5 11.45 -4.23 11.26
C ALA A 5 10.02 -4.45 11.82
N ARG A 6 9.29 -3.37 12.01
CA ARG A 6 7.86 -3.41 12.38
C ARG A 6 7.03 -3.41 11.09
N PHE A 7 6.24 -4.43 10.89
CA PHE A 7 5.37 -4.53 9.73
C PHE A 7 3.98 -5.04 10.11
N ALA A 8 3.01 -4.78 9.26
CA ALA A 8 1.67 -5.34 9.35
C ALA A 8 1.31 -5.96 8.00
N THR A 9 0.57 -7.05 8.03
CA THR A 9 0.01 -7.69 6.85
C THR A 9 -1.45 -7.28 6.70
N GLY A 10 -1.85 -6.91 5.49
CA GLY A 10 -3.21 -6.48 5.22
C GLY A 10 -3.53 -6.43 3.74
N VAL A 11 -4.69 -5.89 3.43
CA VAL A 11 -5.15 -5.68 2.05
C VAL A 11 -4.60 -4.36 1.53
N THR A 12 -4.02 -4.39 0.35
CA THR A 12 -3.60 -3.20 -0.40
C THR A 12 -4.67 -2.86 -1.43
N VAL A 13 -5.08 -1.61 -1.49
CA VAL A 13 -5.95 -1.10 -2.54
C VAL A 13 -5.10 -0.41 -3.59
N THR A 14 -5.15 -0.90 -4.81
CA THR A 14 -4.49 -0.26 -5.95
C THR A 14 -5.49 0.59 -6.71
N SER A 15 -5.08 1.79 -7.08
CA SER A 15 -5.90 2.70 -7.89
C SER A 15 -5.04 3.50 -8.85
N SER A 16 -5.57 3.75 -10.03
CA SER A 16 -4.89 4.55 -11.06
C SER A 16 -4.89 6.06 -10.80
N GLY A 17 -5.53 6.53 -9.72
CA GLY A 17 -5.66 7.95 -9.40
C GLY A 17 -5.26 8.30 -7.98
N PHE A 18 -4.58 9.43 -7.84
CA PHE A 18 -4.12 9.90 -6.54
C PHE A 18 -5.18 10.69 -5.76
N PHE A 19 -6.01 11.48 -6.43
CA PHE A 19 -6.98 12.36 -5.78
C PHE A 19 -8.34 11.71 -5.57
N GLY A 20 -9.11 11.51 -6.62
CA GLY A 20 -10.47 10.99 -6.55
C GLY A 20 -10.57 9.64 -5.85
N PRO A 21 -9.84 8.61 -6.30
CA PRO A 21 -9.92 7.28 -5.71
C PRO A 21 -9.46 7.21 -4.25
N SER A 22 -8.56 8.11 -3.82
CA SER A 22 -8.12 8.17 -2.42
C SER A 22 -9.04 9.03 -1.53
N GLY A 23 -10.11 9.59 -2.08
CA GLY A 23 -11.04 10.47 -1.37
C GLY A 23 -10.44 11.82 -1.00
N ARG A 24 -9.43 12.29 -1.73
CA ARG A 24 -8.83 13.62 -1.53
C ARG A 24 -9.68 14.66 -2.23
N PHE A 25 -9.88 15.79 -1.57
CA PHE A 25 -10.61 16.91 -2.14
C PHE A 25 -9.69 17.82 -2.94
N LEU A 26 -10.22 18.28 -4.06
CA LEU A 26 -9.70 19.44 -4.80
C LEU A 26 -10.80 20.49 -4.82
N ASP A 27 -10.44 21.75 -4.58
CA ASP A 27 -11.39 22.85 -4.62
C ASP A 27 -12.12 22.90 -5.97
N GLY A 28 -13.45 22.94 -5.92
CA GLY A 28 -14.30 22.97 -7.13
C GLY A 28 -14.50 21.63 -7.83
N VAL A 29 -13.96 20.52 -7.29
CA VAL A 29 -14.16 19.18 -7.86
C VAL A 29 -14.94 18.31 -6.89
N THR A 30 -16.10 17.81 -7.34
CA THR A 30 -16.89 16.85 -6.57
C THR A 30 -16.34 15.45 -6.78
N ASN A 31 -16.04 14.74 -5.69
CA ASN A 31 -15.68 13.34 -5.75
C ASN A 31 -16.89 12.51 -6.23
N THR A 32 -16.65 11.59 -7.17
CA THR A 32 -17.68 10.68 -7.67
C THR A 32 -18.09 9.61 -6.66
N VAL A 33 -17.26 9.38 -5.66
CA VAL A 33 -17.52 8.43 -4.57
C VAL A 33 -17.35 9.16 -3.24
N GLU A 34 -18.44 9.25 -2.49
CA GLU A 34 -18.43 9.78 -1.13
C GLU A 34 -17.82 8.78 -0.15
N ASP A 35 -17.21 9.28 0.90
CA ASP A 35 -16.69 8.51 2.04
C ASP A 35 -15.78 7.33 1.67
N VAL A 36 -14.94 7.49 0.65
CA VAL A 36 -14.02 6.44 0.17
C VAL A 36 -13.27 5.78 1.33
N LYS A 37 -12.73 6.56 2.25
CA LYS A 37 -11.98 6.03 3.41
C LYS A 37 -12.84 5.16 4.31
N ALA A 38 -14.06 5.61 4.64
CA ALA A 38 -14.97 4.86 5.47
C ALA A 38 -15.44 3.58 4.77
N ARG A 39 -15.61 3.62 3.45
CA ARG A 39 -15.99 2.45 2.64
C ARG A 39 -14.84 1.44 2.58
N LEU A 40 -13.62 1.88 2.30
CA LEU A 40 -12.44 1.02 2.28
C LEU A 40 -12.15 0.41 3.65
N GLY A 41 -12.34 1.16 4.73
CA GLY A 41 -12.18 0.67 6.10
C GLY A 41 -13.15 -0.44 6.52
N ARG A 42 -14.23 -0.69 5.75
CA ARG A 42 -15.18 -1.80 5.98
C ARG A 42 -14.81 -3.07 5.21
N ILE A 43 -13.84 -2.99 4.30
CA ILE A 43 -13.42 -4.14 3.52
C ILE A 43 -12.56 -5.04 4.41
N GLU A 44 -12.94 -6.30 4.46
CA GLU A 44 -12.20 -7.37 5.10
C GLU A 44 -12.16 -8.58 4.17
N LEU A 45 -10.98 -9.13 3.95
CA LEU A 45 -10.75 -10.32 3.15
C LEU A 45 -9.91 -11.29 3.97
N ASP A 46 -10.44 -12.46 4.25
CA ASP A 46 -9.77 -13.51 5.03
C ASP A 46 -9.23 -13.02 6.40
N GLY A 47 -9.99 -12.15 7.07
CA GLY A 47 -9.61 -11.54 8.34
C GLY A 47 -8.61 -10.39 8.22
N LEU A 48 -8.20 -10.03 7.00
CA LEU A 48 -7.29 -8.92 6.73
C LEU A 48 -8.04 -7.67 6.34
N ARG A 49 -7.65 -6.54 6.92
CA ARG A 49 -8.22 -5.22 6.62
C ARG A 49 -7.38 -4.45 5.63
N VAL A 50 -8.01 -3.47 4.99
CA VAL A 50 -7.29 -2.48 4.16
C VAL A 50 -6.36 -1.67 5.06
N LEU A 51 -5.06 -1.72 4.76
CA LEU A 51 -4.03 -1.00 5.49
C LEU A 51 -3.40 0.13 4.70
N ASN A 52 -3.36 0.01 3.38
CA ASN A 52 -2.75 1.03 2.53
C ASN A 52 -3.42 1.13 1.16
N MET A 53 -3.07 2.19 0.47
CA MET A 53 -3.47 2.46 -0.90
C MET A 53 -2.23 2.90 -1.70
N GLU A 54 -2.06 2.33 -2.88
CA GLU A 54 -0.94 2.60 -3.78
C GLU A 54 -1.41 2.51 -5.25
N MET A 55 -0.53 2.52 -6.22
CA MET A 55 -0.91 2.67 -7.62
C MET A 55 -0.30 1.61 -8.55
N GLU A 56 0.47 0.65 -8.05
CA GLU A 56 1.32 -0.23 -8.85
C GLU A 56 0.99 -1.72 -8.71
N SER A 57 0.53 -2.17 -7.53
CA SER A 57 0.46 -3.60 -7.20
C SER A 57 -0.49 -4.40 -8.07
N SER A 58 -1.61 -3.83 -8.51
CA SER A 58 -2.56 -4.58 -9.35
C SER A 58 -1.94 -5.00 -10.67
N LEU A 59 -1.19 -4.10 -11.32
CA LEU A 59 -0.51 -4.42 -12.56
C LEU A 59 0.63 -5.42 -12.33
N LEU A 60 1.41 -5.24 -11.27
CA LEU A 60 2.48 -6.16 -10.91
C LEU A 60 1.96 -7.59 -10.72
N PHE A 61 0.92 -7.76 -9.93
CA PHE A 61 0.35 -9.09 -9.65
C PHE A 61 -0.28 -9.71 -10.89
N HIS A 62 -1.00 -8.93 -11.69
CA HIS A 62 -1.59 -9.42 -12.93
C HIS A 62 -0.53 -9.90 -13.93
N LEU A 63 0.53 -9.13 -14.12
CA LEU A 63 1.63 -9.54 -15.01
C LEU A 63 2.37 -10.77 -14.48
N ALA A 64 2.60 -10.84 -13.17
CA ALA A 64 3.23 -12.00 -12.56
C ALA A 64 2.41 -13.28 -12.78
N GLU A 65 1.09 -13.20 -12.60
CA GLU A 65 0.18 -14.32 -12.86
C GLU A 65 0.24 -14.78 -14.32
N LEU A 66 0.18 -13.85 -15.28
CA LEU A 66 0.27 -14.17 -16.70
C LEU A 66 1.60 -14.82 -17.09
N LEU A 67 2.68 -14.47 -16.41
CA LEU A 67 4.01 -14.99 -16.66
C LEU A 67 4.36 -16.23 -15.83
N GLY A 68 3.46 -16.71 -14.99
CA GLY A 68 3.73 -17.80 -14.06
C GLY A 68 4.80 -17.47 -13.01
N ALA A 69 4.99 -16.19 -12.72
CA ALA A 69 5.96 -15.69 -11.74
C ALA A 69 5.29 -15.43 -10.38
N ARG A 70 6.12 -15.37 -9.33
CA ARG A 70 5.65 -14.92 -8.01
C ARG A 70 5.92 -13.43 -7.86
N ALA A 71 5.00 -12.73 -7.21
CA ALA A 71 5.16 -11.30 -6.89
C ALA A 71 4.74 -11.01 -5.46
N GLY A 72 5.28 -9.94 -4.90
CA GLY A 72 4.91 -9.42 -3.60
C GLY A 72 5.18 -7.92 -3.55
N THR A 73 4.51 -7.21 -2.66
CA THR A 73 4.74 -5.78 -2.42
C THR A 73 5.03 -5.52 -0.96
N ILE A 74 5.93 -4.57 -0.72
CA ILE A 74 6.22 -4.00 0.59
C ILE A 74 6.04 -2.50 0.47
N CYS A 75 5.09 -1.96 1.22
CA CYS A 75 4.73 -0.55 1.14
C CYS A 75 5.19 0.18 2.41
N PRO A 76 6.20 1.05 2.34
CA PRO A 76 6.52 1.93 3.45
C PRO A 76 5.39 2.94 3.65
N THR A 77 4.96 3.16 4.88
CA THR A 77 3.93 4.15 5.18
C THR A 77 4.56 5.54 5.24
N ILE A 78 4.49 6.27 4.15
CA ILE A 78 5.06 7.63 4.02
C ILE A 78 4.05 8.76 4.27
N SER A 79 2.77 8.46 4.27
CA SER A 79 1.69 9.42 4.50
C SER A 79 0.54 8.76 5.23
N ASN A 80 0.14 9.35 6.35
CA ASN A 80 -1.08 8.94 7.05
C ASN A 80 -2.05 10.14 7.09
N PRO A 81 -3.01 10.22 6.18
CA PRO A 81 -3.96 11.33 6.13
C PRO A 81 -4.94 11.37 7.31
N ALA A 82 -5.00 10.31 8.13
CA ALA A 82 -5.85 10.25 9.33
C ALA A 82 -5.08 10.55 10.63
N GLY A 83 -3.75 10.67 10.57
CA GLY A 83 -2.89 10.86 11.74
C GLY A 83 -2.12 12.17 11.68
N HIS A 84 -1.90 12.77 12.86
CA HIS A 84 -1.04 13.93 13.04
C HIS A 84 0.45 13.54 13.18
N GLY A 85 0.85 12.39 12.63
CA GLY A 85 2.24 11.93 12.67
C GLY A 85 3.13 12.75 11.76
N ALA A 86 4.30 13.15 12.28
CA ALA A 86 5.36 13.70 11.44
C ALA A 86 5.70 12.71 10.32
N VAL A 87 5.88 13.22 9.13
CA VAL A 87 6.45 12.46 8.03
C VAL A 87 7.88 12.10 8.46
N LEU A 88 8.08 10.83 8.79
CA LEU A 88 9.43 10.30 8.95
C LEU A 88 10.13 10.43 7.60
N ASP A 89 11.43 10.53 7.61
CA ASP A 89 12.24 10.63 6.40
C ASP A 89 11.83 9.56 5.36
N PRO A 90 11.19 9.93 4.25
CA PRO A 90 10.70 8.95 3.28
C PRO A 90 11.83 8.12 2.66
N ALA A 91 13.01 8.68 2.51
CA ALA A 91 14.15 7.99 1.92
C ALA A 91 14.59 6.82 2.80
N SER A 92 14.74 7.06 4.09
CA SER A 92 15.08 6.00 5.05
C SER A 92 14.04 4.87 5.09
N LEU A 93 12.75 5.20 4.99
CA LEU A 93 11.68 4.18 4.96
C LEU A 93 11.70 3.34 3.69
N VAL A 94 12.03 3.96 2.56
CA VAL A 94 12.17 3.24 1.28
C VAL A 94 13.38 2.32 1.32
N GLU A 95 14.52 2.76 1.85
CA GLU A 95 15.70 1.90 2.01
C GLU A 95 15.39 0.68 2.90
N GLN A 96 14.71 0.87 4.03
CA GLN A 96 14.28 -0.23 4.88
C GLN A 96 13.34 -1.20 4.13
N ALA A 97 12.42 -0.70 3.33
CA ALA A 97 11.52 -1.53 2.54
C ALA A 97 12.28 -2.35 1.48
N ILE A 98 13.30 -1.77 0.85
CA ILE A 98 14.18 -2.48 -0.09
C ILE A 98 14.93 -3.61 0.61
N ASP A 99 15.53 -3.35 1.76
CA ASP A 99 16.26 -4.37 2.53
C ASP A 99 15.36 -5.54 2.92
N ILE A 100 14.12 -5.26 3.35
CA ILE A 100 13.13 -6.28 3.69
C ILE A 100 12.75 -7.09 2.43
N ALA A 101 12.54 -6.42 1.29
CA ALA A 101 12.19 -7.07 0.05
C ALA A 101 13.31 -8.02 -0.43
N LEU A 102 14.55 -7.56 -0.39
CA LEU A 102 15.72 -8.38 -0.74
C LEU A 102 15.87 -9.59 0.18
N ALA A 103 15.70 -9.41 1.49
CA ALA A 103 15.73 -10.51 2.44
C ALA A 103 14.60 -11.54 2.20
N ALA A 104 13.39 -11.06 1.86
CA ALA A 104 12.28 -11.93 1.52
C ALA A 104 12.54 -12.71 0.24
N MET A 105 13.08 -12.09 -0.80
CA MET A 105 13.44 -12.77 -2.06
C MET A 105 14.47 -13.89 -1.83
N HIS A 106 15.49 -13.65 -1.02
CA HIS A 106 16.48 -14.68 -0.68
C HIS A 106 15.88 -15.85 0.12
N SER A 107 14.84 -15.60 0.90
CA SER A 107 14.21 -16.66 1.73
C SER A 107 13.29 -17.59 0.93
N VAL A 108 12.89 -17.21 -0.28
CA VAL A 108 11.95 -17.97 -1.13
C VAL A 108 12.58 -18.45 -2.45
N ALA A 109 13.86 -18.18 -2.63
CA ALA A 109 14.65 -18.67 -3.77
C ALA A 109 15.12 -20.16 -3.54
#